data_65fd8dad6f35a10cd47c2171a1893d88
#
_entry.id   65fd8dad6f35a10cd47c2171a1893d88
#
_cell.length_a   1.000
_cell.length_b   1.000
_cell.length_c   1.000
_cell.angle_alpha   90.00
_cell.angle_beta   90.00
_cell.angle_gamma   90.00
#
_symmetry.space_group_name_H-M   'P 1'
#
loop_
_entity.id
_entity.type
_entity.pdbx_description
1 polymer ?
#
loop_
_entity_poly.entity_id
_entity_poly.type
_entity_poly.pdbx_seq_one_letter_code
_entity_poly.pdbx_strand_id
1 'polypeptide(L)'
;MKKLVVITGASSGIGEAIARRFSEEGHPLLLVARRVERLEALNLPNTLCEKVDVTDQASLITAIEKAEAQFGPADVLVNNAGVMLLGQIDTQDAAEWKRMFDVNVLGLLNGMHSVLASMKARNSGTIINISSIAGKKTFPDHAAYCGTKFAVHAISENVREEVAASNARVTTIAPGAVETELLSHTTSQDIKDGYDAWKVDMGGVLAADDVARAVMFAYQQPQNVCIREIALAPTKQQP
;
A
#
# COMPACT_ATOMS: atom_id res chain seq x y z
N MET A 1 -12.04 -17.48 14.64
CA MET A 1 -11.21 -16.33 15.05
C MET A 1 -10.93 -15.44 13.84
N LYS A 2 -10.89 -14.12 14.03
CA LYS A 2 -10.41 -13.20 13.00
C LYS A 2 -8.92 -13.46 12.74
N LYS A 3 -8.45 -13.25 11.54
CA LYS A 3 -7.12 -13.63 11.07
C LYS A 3 -6.18 -12.43 11.04
N LEU A 4 -4.87 -12.66 11.17
CA LEU A 4 -3.83 -11.64 11.18
C LEU A 4 -3.78 -10.85 9.86
N VAL A 5 -3.74 -9.53 9.99
CA VAL A 5 -3.55 -8.58 8.89
C VAL A 5 -2.24 -7.82 9.09
N VAL A 6 -1.39 -7.86 8.09
CA VAL A 6 -0.11 -7.12 8.04
C VAL A 6 -0.30 -5.88 7.16
N ILE A 7 0.04 -4.69 7.68
CA ILE A 7 -0.11 -3.43 6.95
C ILE A 7 1.20 -2.66 6.97
N THR A 8 1.78 -2.42 5.81
CA THR A 8 2.99 -1.61 5.67
C THR A 8 2.64 -0.12 5.48
N GLY A 9 3.48 0.78 6.01
CA GLY A 9 3.22 2.22 5.92
C GLY A 9 1.98 2.68 6.69
N ALA A 10 1.65 2.01 7.80
CA ALA A 10 0.43 2.23 8.57
C ALA A 10 0.45 3.48 9.47
N SER A 11 1.54 4.28 9.48
CA SER A 11 1.72 5.42 10.39
C SER A 11 0.97 6.69 9.98
N SER A 12 0.28 6.70 8.84
CA SER A 12 -0.53 7.83 8.36
C SER A 12 -1.39 7.46 7.14
N GLY A 13 -2.32 8.33 6.80
CA GLY A 13 -3.08 8.31 5.55
C GLY A 13 -3.82 7.00 5.29
N ILE A 14 -3.68 6.45 4.09
CA ILE A 14 -4.39 5.24 3.65
C ILE A 14 -4.09 4.05 4.57
N GLY A 15 -2.81 3.84 4.94
CA GLY A 15 -2.42 2.72 5.79
C GLY A 15 -3.03 2.78 7.19
N GLU A 16 -3.10 3.97 7.79
CA GLU A 16 -3.79 4.20 9.06
C GLU A 16 -5.30 3.92 8.94
N ALA A 17 -5.95 4.45 7.89
CA ALA A 17 -7.37 4.22 7.67
C ALA A 17 -7.70 2.73 7.48
N ILE A 18 -6.87 1.99 6.75
CA ILE A 18 -6.99 0.54 6.60
C ILE A 18 -6.84 -0.16 7.95
N ALA A 19 -5.83 0.22 8.77
CA ALA A 19 -5.60 -0.36 10.08
C ALA A 19 -6.82 -0.19 11.00
N ARG A 20 -7.41 1.00 11.04
CA ARG A 20 -8.61 1.28 11.83
C ARG A 20 -9.79 0.40 11.40
N ARG A 21 -10.04 0.26 10.10
CA ARG A 21 -11.13 -0.56 9.58
C ARG A 21 -10.97 -2.04 9.90
N PHE A 22 -9.78 -2.61 9.73
CA PHE A 22 -9.56 -4.00 10.12
C PHE A 22 -9.65 -4.21 11.64
N SER A 23 -9.21 -3.23 12.42
CA SER A 23 -9.34 -3.25 13.88
C SER A 23 -10.82 -3.21 14.32
N GLU A 24 -11.65 -2.35 13.72
CA GLU A 24 -13.09 -2.28 13.96
C GLU A 24 -13.79 -3.61 13.67
N GLU A 25 -13.32 -4.35 12.66
CA GLU A 25 -13.79 -5.70 12.35
C GLU A 25 -13.23 -6.77 13.30
N GLY A 26 -12.36 -6.41 14.25
CA GLY A 26 -11.79 -7.29 15.26
C GLY A 26 -10.61 -8.15 14.79
N HIS A 27 -9.96 -7.79 13.70
CA HIS A 27 -8.75 -8.47 13.22
C HIS A 27 -7.54 -8.13 14.08
N PRO A 28 -6.69 -9.12 14.45
CA PRO A 28 -5.37 -8.82 14.97
C PRO A 28 -4.50 -8.21 13.88
N LEU A 29 -3.64 -7.24 14.25
CA LEU A 29 -2.86 -6.46 13.31
C LEU A 29 -1.36 -6.55 13.59
N LEU A 30 -0.58 -6.61 12.52
CA LEU A 30 0.82 -6.15 12.51
C LEU A 30 0.88 -4.86 11.71
N LEU A 31 1.25 -3.78 12.37
CA LEU A 31 1.47 -2.48 11.74
C LEU A 31 2.97 -2.21 11.67
N VAL A 32 3.48 -1.93 10.47
CA VAL A 32 4.90 -1.63 10.28
C VAL A 32 5.09 -0.28 9.60
N ALA A 33 5.99 0.52 10.14
CA ALA A 33 6.45 1.78 9.58
C ALA A 33 7.78 2.21 10.21
N ARG A 34 8.44 3.21 9.62
CA ARG A 34 9.65 3.80 10.20
C ARG A 34 9.36 4.62 11.47
N ARG A 35 8.17 5.24 11.55
CA ARG A 35 7.69 6.08 12.67
C ARG A 35 6.81 5.23 13.60
N VAL A 36 7.43 4.34 14.40
CA VAL A 36 6.70 3.40 15.27
C VAL A 36 5.85 4.10 16.32
N GLU A 37 6.29 5.24 16.83
CA GLU A 37 5.55 6.05 17.79
C GLU A 37 4.17 6.49 17.29
N ARG A 38 4.02 6.68 15.98
CA ARG A 38 2.72 6.97 15.37
C ARG A 38 1.82 5.74 15.29
N LEU A 39 2.40 4.55 15.10
CA LEU A 39 1.64 3.30 15.12
C LEU A 39 1.09 3.02 16.52
N GLU A 40 1.92 3.19 17.54
CA GLU A 40 1.54 3.00 18.94
C GLU A 40 0.45 4.01 19.37
N ALA A 41 0.55 5.25 18.89
CA ALA A 41 -0.45 6.30 19.16
C ALA A 41 -1.85 5.99 18.59
N LEU A 42 -1.99 5.06 17.63
CA LEU A 42 -3.30 4.61 17.15
C LEU A 42 -4.09 3.87 18.23
N ASN A 43 -3.41 3.28 19.21
CA ASN A 43 -3.96 2.57 20.35
C ASN A 43 -5.05 1.54 19.96
N LEU A 44 -4.78 0.76 18.91
CA LEU A 44 -5.72 -0.24 18.41
C LEU A 44 -5.58 -1.57 19.19
N PRO A 45 -6.70 -2.24 19.51
CA PRO A 45 -6.64 -3.52 20.22
C PRO A 45 -6.01 -4.63 19.37
N ASN A 46 -5.41 -5.64 20.02
CA ASN A 46 -4.80 -6.80 19.37
C ASN A 46 -3.80 -6.42 18.27
N THR A 47 -2.99 -5.39 18.50
CA THR A 47 -2.08 -4.83 17.51
C THR A 47 -0.64 -4.92 17.98
N LEU A 48 0.23 -5.44 17.11
CA LEU A 48 1.68 -5.36 17.25
C LEU A 48 2.20 -4.23 16.34
N CYS A 49 2.96 -3.31 16.90
CA CYS A 49 3.60 -2.20 16.19
C CYS A 49 5.10 -2.45 16.10
N GLU A 50 5.66 -2.43 14.89
CA GLU A 50 7.09 -2.68 14.67
C GLU A 50 7.72 -1.58 13.82
N LYS A 51 8.92 -1.14 14.25
CA LYS A 51 9.72 -0.19 13.47
C LYS A 51 10.43 -0.94 12.35
N VAL A 52 9.93 -0.83 11.14
CA VAL A 52 10.50 -1.48 9.95
C VAL A 52 10.61 -0.48 8.81
N ASP A 53 11.73 -0.50 8.10
CA ASP A 53 11.82 0.03 6.75
C ASP A 53 11.55 -1.13 5.78
N VAL A 54 10.57 -0.98 4.88
CA VAL A 54 10.19 -2.04 3.94
C VAL A 54 11.31 -2.41 2.96
N THR A 55 12.33 -1.58 2.84
CA THR A 55 13.53 -1.88 2.05
C THR A 55 14.47 -2.87 2.74
N ASP A 56 14.32 -3.08 4.05
CA ASP A 56 15.01 -4.09 4.84
C ASP A 56 14.14 -5.35 4.94
N GLN A 57 14.38 -6.28 4.02
CA GLN A 57 13.64 -7.54 3.95
C GLN A 57 13.75 -8.37 5.23
N ALA A 58 14.94 -8.44 5.83
CA ALA A 58 15.17 -9.27 7.02
C ALA A 58 14.37 -8.75 8.22
N SER A 59 14.37 -7.43 8.44
CA SER A 59 13.56 -6.80 9.49
C SER A 59 12.06 -7.02 9.27
N LEU A 60 11.59 -6.96 8.01
CA LEU A 60 10.18 -7.21 7.70
C LEU A 60 9.78 -8.66 7.96
N ILE A 61 10.59 -9.63 7.56
CA ILE A 61 10.36 -11.06 7.85
C ILE A 61 10.30 -11.28 9.36
N THR A 62 11.26 -10.78 10.13
CA THR A 62 11.30 -10.93 11.59
C THR A 62 10.04 -10.34 12.26
N ALA A 63 9.57 -9.19 11.80
CA ALA A 63 8.34 -8.58 12.33
C ALA A 63 7.10 -9.45 12.04
N ILE A 64 7.01 -10.02 10.83
CA ILE A 64 5.90 -10.91 10.45
C ILE A 64 5.94 -12.20 11.27
N GLU A 65 7.08 -12.85 11.40
CA GLU A 65 7.24 -14.06 12.20
C GLU A 65 6.84 -13.86 13.67
N LYS A 66 7.22 -12.70 14.24
CA LYS A 66 6.82 -12.31 15.61
C LYS A 66 5.31 -12.18 15.74
N ALA A 67 4.66 -11.56 14.76
CA ALA A 67 3.21 -11.41 14.76
C ALA A 67 2.48 -12.75 14.53
N GLU A 68 3.00 -13.58 13.63
CA GLU A 68 2.46 -14.93 13.38
C GLU A 68 2.56 -15.84 14.61
N ALA A 69 3.64 -15.73 15.38
CA ALA A 69 3.78 -16.47 16.64
C ALA A 69 2.72 -16.08 17.68
N GLN A 70 2.23 -14.84 17.65
CA GLN A 70 1.24 -14.34 18.60
C GLN A 70 -0.20 -14.55 18.11
N PHE A 71 -0.47 -14.32 16.83
CA PHE A 71 -1.82 -14.20 16.27
C PHE A 71 -2.17 -15.29 15.25
N GLY A 72 -1.23 -16.17 14.93
CA GLY A 72 -1.37 -17.14 13.84
C GLY A 72 -0.97 -16.57 12.48
N PRO A 73 -1.01 -17.38 11.43
CA PRO A 73 -0.44 -17.03 10.13
C PRO A 73 -1.11 -15.81 9.47
N ALA A 74 -0.30 -14.99 8.83
CA ALA A 74 -0.75 -13.79 8.11
C ALA A 74 -1.73 -14.17 6.99
N ASP A 75 -2.97 -13.75 7.11
CA ASP A 75 -4.02 -14.00 6.11
C ASP A 75 -4.11 -12.87 5.08
N VAL A 76 -3.78 -11.65 5.51
CA VAL A 76 -3.75 -10.48 4.64
C VAL A 76 -2.42 -9.78 4.76
N LEU A 77 -1.85 -9.42 3.61
CA LEU A 77 -0.79 -8.43 3.51
C LEU A 77 -1.31 -7.23 2.72
N VAL A 78 -1.23 -6.04 3.31
CA VAL A 78 -1.46 -4.78 2.61
C VAL A 78 -0.12 -4.09 2.39
N ASN A 79 0.40 -4.14 1.17
CA ASN A 79 1.54 -3.37 0.73
C ASN A 79 1.09 -1.93 0.42
N ASN A 80 1.16 -1.07 1.44
CA ASN A 80 0.74 0.32 1.33
C ASN A 80 1.91 1.31 1.45
N ALA A 81 3.03 0.92 2.05
CA ALA A 81 4.20 1.79 2.15
C ALA A 81 4.61 2.35 0.78
N GLY A 82 4.79 3.66 0.71
CA GLY A 82 5.16 4.33 -0.54
C GLY A 82 5.64 5.76 -0.32
N VAL A 83 6.37 6.27 -1.29
CA VAL A 83 6.81 7.66 -1.37
C VAL A 83 6.54 8.22 -2.75
N MET A 84 6.28 9.53 -2.81
CA MET A 84 6.06 10.27 -4.04
C MET A 84 6.94 11.52 -4.01
N LEU A 85 7.94 11.53 -4.88
CA LEU A 85 8.89 12.61 -5.05
C LEU A 85 8.73 13.08 -6.50
N LEU A 86 8.03 14.19 -6.68
CA LEU A 86 7.69 14.71 -8.00
C LEU A 86 8.76 15.66 -8.48
N GLY A 87 9.07 15.60 -9.77
CA GLY A 87 10.05 16.48 -10.41
C GLY A 87 10.18 16.21 -11.91
N GLN A 88 10.66 17.23 -12.64
CA GLN A 88 10.99 17.08 -14.04
C GLN A 88 12.24 16.23 -14.20
N ILE A 89 12.27 15.39 -15.21
CA ILE A 89 13.32 14.37 -15.36
C ILE A 89 14.72 14.95 -15.57
N ASP A 90 14.83 16.15 -16.11
CA ASP A 90 16.09 16.84 -16.37
C ASP A 90 16.66 17.59 -15.16
N THR A 91 15.86 17.79 -14.11
CA THR A 91 16.25 18.56 -12.90
C THR A 91 16.12 17.79 -11.61
N GLN A 92 15.35 16.71 -11.59
CA GLN A 92 15.12 15.91 -10.39
C GLN A 92 16.37 15.11 -9.99
N ASP A 93 16.71 15.10 -8.69
CA ASP A 93 17.82 14.30 -8.16
C ASP A 93 17.59 12.79 -8.39
N ALA A 94 18.58 12.12 -8.96
CA ALA A 94 18.56 10.68 -9.18
C ALA A 94 18.40 9.86 -7.86
N ALA A 95 18.83 10.39 -6.72
CA ALA A 95 18.60 9.76 -5.42
C ALA A 95 17.11 9.67 -5.06
N GLU A 96 16.29 10.62 -5.52
CA GLU A 96 14.83 10.57 -5.35
C GLU A 96 14.22 9.43 -6.18
N TRP A 97 14.69 9.24 -7.41
CA TRP A 97 14.23 8.12 -8.25
C TRP A 97 14.56 6.79 -7.57
N LYS A 98 15.82 6.62 -7.16
CA LYS A 98 16.28 5.42 -6.46
C LYS A 98 15.40 5.15 -5.24
N ARG A 99 15.15 6.15 -4.41
CA ARG A 99 14.30 6.02 -3.22
C ARG A 99 12.88 5.58 -3.55
N MET A 100 12.28 6.11 -4.63
CA MET A 100 10.95 5.69 -5.06
C MET A 100 10.94 4.22 -5.51
N PHE A 101 11.93 3.77 -6.27
CA PHE A 101 12.02 2.36 -6.68
C PHE A 101 12.30 1.45 -5.49
N ASP A 102 13.20 1.82 -4.59
CA ASP A 102 13.51 1.03 -3.39
C ASP A 102 12.26 0.82 -2.52
N VAL A 103 11.49 1.88 -2.25
CA VAL A 103 10.32 1.79 -1.36
C VAL A 103 9.12 1.20 -2.09
N ASN A 104 8.74 1.78 -3.25
CA ASN A 104 7.47 1.46 -3.90
C ASN A 104 7.50 0.12 -4.65
N VAL A 105 8.69 -0.33 -5.08
CA VAL A 105 8.86 -1.57 -5.87
C VAL A 105 9.54 -2.65 -5.05
N LEU A 106 10.78 -2.43 -4.61
CA LEU A 106 11.52 -3.46 -3.85
C LEU A 106 10.86 -3.71 -2.49
N GLY A 107 10.38 -2.67 -1.79
CA GLY A 107 9.64 -2.81 -0.54
C GLY A 107 8.36 -3.64 -0.69
N LEU A 108 7.62 -3.46 -1.80
CA LEU A 108 6.45 -4.28 -2.13
C LEU A 108 6.83 -5.74 -2.40
N LEU A 109 7.88 -5.98 -3.16
CA LEU A 109 8.40 -7.33 -3.43
C LEU A 109 8.84 -8.02 -2.13
N ASN A 110 9.52 -7.31 -1.22
CA ASN A 110 9.90 -7.83 0.09
C ASN A 110 8.66 -8.27 0.90
N GLY A 111 7.60 -7.44 0.90
CA GLY A 111 6.34 -7.79 1.54
C GLY A 111 5.73 -9.07 0.96
N MET A 112 5.59 -9.15 -0.36
CA MET A 112 5.05 -10.33 -1.03
C MET A 112 5.89 -11.58 -0.73
N HIS A 113 7.21 -11.48 -0.86
CA HIS A 113 8.14 -12.58 -0.59
C HIS A 113 7.97 -13.13 0.84
N SER A 114 7.73 -12.27 1.82
CA SER A 114 7.63 -12.65 3.23
C SER A 114 6.43 -13.53 3.56
N VAL A 115 5.35 -13.49 2.76
CA VAL A 115 4.09 -14.20 3.06
C VAL A 115 3.70 -15.26 2.02
N LEU A 116 4.17 -15.14 0.77
CA LEU A 116 3.68 -15.95 -0.35
C LEU A 116 3.86 -17.46 -0.14
N ALA A 117 5.02 -17.89 0.34
CA ALA A 117 5.29 -19.32 0.56
C ALA A 117 4.28 -19.94 1.56
N SER A 118 4.03 -19.25 2.66
CA SER A 118 3.07 -19.65 3.68
C SER A 118 1.62 -19.65 3.14
N MET A 119 1.23 -18.61 2.40
CA MET A 119 -0.10 -18.51 1.79
C MET A 119 -0.34 -19.62 0.76
N LYS A 120 0.65 -19.93 -0.09
CA LYS A 120 0.57 -21.06 -1.04
C LYS A 120 0.43 -22.39 -0.33
N ALA A 121 1.24 -22.65 0.70
CA ALA A 121 1.20 -23.90 1.46
C ALA A 121 -0.15 -24.11 2.17
N ARG A 122 -0.78 -23.05 2.66
CA ARG A 122 -2.09 -23.08 3.31
C ARG A 122 -3.28 -23.05 2.32
N ASN A 123 -3.00 -22.86 1.04
CA ASN A 123 -4.02 -22.69 0.01
C ASN A 123 -5.02 -21.56 0.36
N SER A 124 -4.54 -20.48 1.00
CA SER A 124 -5.35 -19.33 1.44
C SER A 124 -4.47 -18.16 1.76
N GLY A 125 -4.93 -16.95 1.43
CA GLY A 125 -4.31 -15.67 1.74
C GLY A 125 -4.73 -14.59 0.76
N THR A 126 -4.52 -13.35 1.14
CA THR A 126 -4.84 -12.19 0.29
C THR A 126 -3.73 -11.17 0.36
N ILE A 127 -3.18 -10.78 -0.78
CA ILE A 127 -2.25 -9.68 -0.92
C ILE A 127 -2.99 -8.52 -1.58
N ILE A 128 -2.90 -7.34 -0.97
CA ILE A 128 -3.49 -6.11 -1.49
C ILE A 128 -2.36 -5.10 -1.68
N ASN A 129 -2.12 -4.73 -2.93
CA ASN A 129 -1.07 -3.80 -3.31
C ASN A 129 -1.68 -2.43 -3.60
N ILE A 130 -1.27 -1.41 -2.85
CA ILE A 130 -1.72 -0.04 -3.09
C ILE A 130 -0.86 0.58 -4.19
N SER A 131 -1.46 0.68 -5.37
CA SER A 131 -0.88 1.34 -6.54
C SER A 131 -1.37 2.81 -6.62
N SER A 132 -1.72 3.25 -7.79
CA SER A 132 -2.26 4.56 -8.13
C SER A 132 -2.85 4.53 -9.54
N ILE A 133 -3.72 5.47 -9.89
CA ILE A 133 -4.03 5.76 -11.29
C ILE A 133 -2.78 6.15 -12.08
N ALA A 134 -1.72 6.65 -11.42
CA ALA A 134 -0.40 6.89 -12.00
C ALA A 134 0.33 5.60 -12.44
N GLY A 135 -0.22 4.42 -12.13
CA GLY A 135 0.21 3.12 -12.67
C GLY A 135 -0.56 2.72 -13.93
N LYS A 136 -1.49 3.53 -14.41
CA LYS A 136 -2.33 3.29 -15.60
C LYS A 136 -2.16 4.39 -16.65
N LYS A 137 -1.77 5.56 -16.22
CA LYS A 137 -1.60 6.76 -17.03
C LYS A 137 -0.44 7.57 -16.48
N THR A 138 0.18 8.37 -17.32
CA THR A 138 1.28 9.28 -16.96
C THR A 138 0.78 10.69 -16.69
N PHE A 139 1.55 11.44 -15.90
CA PHE A 139 1.30 12.84 -15.59
C PHE A 139 2.61 13.62 -15.70
N PRO A 140 2.57 14.93 -16.03
CA PRO A 140 3.75 15.79 -15.92
C PRO A 140 4.39 15.67 -14.53
N ASP A 141 5.70 15.82 -14.45
CA ASP A 141 6.50 15.76 -13.21
C ASP A 141 6.47 14.41 -12.45
N HIS A 142 5.82 13.37 -12.98
CA HIS A 142 5.62 12.08 -12.32
C HIS A 142 6.44 10.94 -12.95
N ALA A 143 7.43 11.19 -13.80
CA ALA A 143 8.07 10.15 -14.61
C ALA A 143 8.52 8.94 -13.78
N ALA A 144 9.35 9.13 -12.76
CA ALA A 144 9.84 8.04 -11.91
C ALA A 144 8.72 7.45 -11.04
N TYR A 145 7.85 8.28 -10.47
CA TYR A 145 6.70 7.80 -9.68
C TYR A 145 5.75 6.93 -10.51
N CYS A 146 5.35 7.41 -11.70
CA CYS A 146 4.57 6.60 -12.65
C CYS A 146 5.27 5.27 -12.94
N GLY A 147 6.57 5.29 -13.24
CA GLY A 147 7.37 4.08 -13.47
C GLY A 147 7.24 3.07 -12.34
N THR A 148 7.32 3.52 -11.07
CA THR A 148 7.13 2.62 -9.92
C THR A 148 5.71 2.06 -9.84
N LYS A 149 4.69 2.85 -10.14
CA LYS A 149 3.30 2.43 -10.04
C LYS A 149 2.88 1.52 -11.21
N PHE A 150 3.41 1.72 -12.42
CA PHE A 150 3.29 0.75 -13.52
C PHE A 150 3.97 -0.58 -13.15
N ALA A 151 5.14 -0.54 -12.53
CA ALA A 151 5.80 -1.75 -12.03
C ALA A 151 4.94 -2.51 -11.01
N VAL A 152 4.27 -1.81 -10.08
CA VAL A 152 3.35 -2.43 -9.11
C VAL A 152 2.22 -3.18 -9.83
N HIS A 153 1.62 -2.61 -10.89
CA HIS A 153 0.59 -3.30 -11.65
C HIS A 153 1.13 -4.56 -12.33
N ALA A 154 2.27 -4.45 -13.03
CA ALA A 154 2.88 -5.60 -13.73
C ALA A 154 3.28 -6.71 -12.75
N ILE A 155 3.92 -6.38 -11.62
CA ILE A 155 4.29 -7.33 -10.57
C ILE A 155 3.06 -8.01 -9.97
N SER A 156 2.01 -7.24 -9.66
CA SER A 156 0.79 -7.77 -9.07
C SER A 156 0.12 -8.79 -9.99
N GLU A 157 0.04 -8.49 -11.28
CA GLU A 157 -0.55 -9.40 -12.26
C GLU A 157 0.30 -10.66 -12.45
N ASN A 158 1.62 -10.53 -12.55
CA ASN A 158 2.51 -11.68 -12.69
C ASN A 158 2.43 -12.60 -11.47
N VAL A 159 2.52 -12.05 -10.25
CA VAL A 159 2.41 -12.86 -9.02
C VAL A 159 1.03 -13.50 -8.90
N ARG A 160 -0.04 -12.83 -9.33
CA ARG A 160 -1.37 -13.41 -9.37
C ARG A 160 -1.42 -14.67 -10.26
N GLU A 161 -0.73 -14.66 -11.39
CA GLU A 161 -0.61 -15.85 -12.26
C GLU A 161 0.21 -16.96 -11.58
N GLU A 162 1.32 -16.62 -10.93
CA GLU A 162 2.16 -17.58 -10.19
C GLU A 162 1.44 -18.29 -9.04
N VAL A 163 0.44 -17.65 -8.43
CA VAL A 163 -0.34 -18.21 -7.32
C VAL A 163 -1.70 -18.79 -7.77
N ALA A 164 -2.01 -18.79 -9.06
CA ALA A 164 -3.31 -19.20 -9.57
C ALA A 164 -3.67 -20.66 -9.22
N ALA A 165 -2.67 -21.54 -9.06
CA ALA A 165 -2.87 -22.92 -8.64
C ALA A 165 -3.13 -23.06 -7.12
N SER A 166 -2.92 -22.02 -6.34
CA SER A 166 -3.27 -21.90 -4.93
C SER A 166 -4.45 -20.95 -4.78
N ASN A 167 -5.19 -21.08 -3.70
CA ASN A 167 -6.32 -20.20 -3.41
C ASN A 167 -5.88 -18.86 -2.77
N ALA A 168 -4.67 -18.39 -3.10
CA ALA A 168 -4.18 -17.07 -2.71
C ALA A 168 -4.62 -16.01 -3.72
N ARG A 169 -5.00 -14.82 -3.23
CA ARG A 169 -5.47 -13.71 -4.05
C ARG A 169 -4.45 -12.57 -4.07
N VAL A 170 -4.28 -11.95 -5.23
CA VAL A 170 -3.53 -10.71 -5.36
C VAL A 170 -4.44 -9.65 -5.98
N THR A 171 -4.63 -8.55 -5.26
CA THR A 171 -5.51 -7.44 -5.65
C THR A 171 -4.70 -6.15 -5.71
N THR A 172 -4.93 -5.35 -6.74
CA THR A 172 -4.37 -4.00 -6.85
C THR A 172 -5.46 -2.97 -6.55
N ILE A 173 -5.20 -2.06 -5.63
CA ILE A 173 -6.03 -0.87 -5.43
C ILE A 173 -5.29 0.32 -6.03
N ALA A 174 -5.93 1.03 -6.95
CA ALA A 174 -5.35 2.13 -7.72
C ALA A 174 -6.10 3.45 -7.45
N PRO A 175 -5.77 4.16 -6.32
CA PRO A 175 -6.41 5.43 -6.01
C PRO A 175 -5.96 6.54 -6.96
N GLY A 176 -6.87 7.50 -7.19
CA GLY A 176 -6.55 8.84 -7.69
C GLY A 176 -6.00 9.73 -6.59
N ALA A 177 -6.34 11.01 -6.64
CA ALA A 177 -5.94 11.97 -5.61
C ALA A 177 -6.62 11.67 -4.26
N VAL A 178 -5.82 11.49 -3.22
CA VAL A 178 -6.26 11.21 -1.84
C VAL A 178 -5.63 12.20 -0.89
N GLU A 179 -6.37 12.69 0.09
CA GLU A 179 -5.82 13.56 1.13
C GLU A 179 -4.91 12.75 2.05
N THR A 180 -3.61 12.94 1.91
CA THR A 180 -2.55 12.24 2.67
C THR A 180 -1.29 13.09 2.77
N GLU A 181 -0.34 12.66 3.62
CA GLU A 181 1.00 13.28 3.71
C GLU A 181 1.88 12.99 2.46
N LEU A 182 1.42 12.23 1.47
CA LEU A 182 2.28 11.72 0.39
C LEU A 182 2.93 12.84 -0.44
N LEU A 183 2.18 13.92 -0.72
CA LEU A 183 2.71 15.09 -1.44
C LEU A 183 3.82 15.80 -0.67
N SER A 184 3.81 15.75 0.65
CA SER A 184 4.84 16.39 1.49
C SER A 184 6.25 15.84 1.26
N HIS A 185 6.38 14.65 0.67
CA HIS A 185 7.68 14.08 0.31
C HIS A 185 8.35 14.81 -0.86
N THR A 186 7.57 15.45 -1.74
CA THR A 186 8.08 16.23 -2.87
C THR A 186 8.89 17.43 -2.36
N THR A 187 10.06 17.65 -2.94
CA THR A 187 10.98 18.71 -2.52
C THR A 187 10.68 20.06 -3.20
N SER A 188 10.20 20.05 -4.45
CA SER A 188 9.84 21.26 -5.20
C SER A 188 8.56 21.89 -4.65
N GLN A 189 8.66 23.16 -4.23
CA GLN A 189 7.52 23.92 -3.73
C GLN A 189 6.53 24.26 -4.84
N ASP A 190 7.04 24.65 -6.02
CA ASP A 190 6.18 25.01 -7.19
C ASP A 190 5.30 23.84 -7.61
N ILE A 191 5.85 22.61 -7.59
CA ILE A 191 5.09 21.39 -7.90
C ILE A 191 4.02 21.12 -6.84
N LYS A 192 4.34 21.32 -5.55
CA LYS A 192 3.35 21.17 -4.47
C LYS A 192 2.21 22.17 -4.61
N ASP A 193 2.53 23.43 -4.85
CA ASP A 193 1.55 24.49 -5.02
C ASP A 193 0.64 24.24 -6.23
N GLY A 194 1.22 23.80 -7.35
CA GLY A 194 0.46 23.40 -8.54
C GLY A 194 -0.45 22.18 -8.28
N TYR A 195 0.04 21.21 -7.51
CA TYR A 195 -0.77 20.05 -7.12
C TYR A 195 -1.93 20.42 -6.19
N ASP A 196 -1.69 21.33 -5.23
CA ASP A 196 -2.73 21.80 -4.33
C ASP A 196 -3.78 22.66 -5.08
N ALA A 197 -3.37 23.51 -6.02
CA ALA A 197 -4.30 24.22 -6.90
C ALA A 197 -5.16 23.26 -7.73
N TRP A 198 -4.55 22.20 -8.28
CA TRP A 198 -5.27 21.17 -9.01
C TRP A 198 -6.30 20.42 -8.14
N LYS A 199 -5.99 20.14 -6.87
CA LYS A 199 -6.96 19.55 -5.92
C LYS A 199 -8.18 20.46 -5.71
N VAL A 200 -7.96 21.75 -5.63
CA VAL A 200 -9.05 22.75 -5.48
C VAL A 200 -9.92 22.81 -6.73
N ASP A 201 -9.32 22.90 -7.92
CA ASP A 201 -10.03 22.94 -9.20
C ASP A 201 -10.89 21.71 -9.42
N MET A 202 -10.42 20.56 -8.96
CA MET A 202 -11.14 19.29 -8.97
C MET A 202 -12.34 19.26 -8.03
N GLY A 203 -12.43 20.20 -7.09
CA GLY A 203 -13.49 20.29 -6.08
C GLY A 203 -13.32 19.30 -4.93
N GLY A 204 -12.09 18.89 -4.66
CA GLY A 204 -11.72 17.99 -3.56
C GLY A 204 -11.15 16.66 -4.02
N VAL A 205 -10.64 15.91 -3.08
CA VAL A 205 -9.97 14.62 -3.27
C VAL A 205 -10.64 13.53 -2.44
N LEU A 206 -10.27 12.26 -2.66
CA LEU A 206 -10.73 11.16 -1.81
C LEU A 206 -10.22 11.33 -0.38
N ALA A 207 -11.02 10.90 0.59
CA ALA A 207 -10.53 10.64 1.93
C ALA A 207 -9.75 9.31 1.95
N ALA A 208 -8.77 9.17 2.85
CA ALA A 208 -8.05 7.91 3.04
C ALA A 208 -9.01 6.73 3.34
N ASP A 209 -10.12 7.02 4.02
CA ASP A 209 -11.15 6.05 4.34
C ASP A 209 -11.91 5.52 3.11
N ASP A 210 -12.04 6.30 2.03
CA ASP A 210 -12.63 5.82 0.77
C ASP A 210 -11.82 4.66 0.19
N VAL A 211 -10.48 4.77 0.28
CA VAL A 211 -9.58 3.71 -0.16
C VAL A 211 -9.64 2.51 0.79
N ALA A 212 -9.71 2.75 2.10
CA ALA A 212 -9.83 1.68 3.09
C ALA A 212 -11.12 0.87 2.91
N ARG A 213 -12.24 1.51 2.53
CA ARG A 213 -13.49 0.81 2.18
C ARG A 213 -13.33 -0.08 0.95
N ALA A 214 -12.61 0.37 -0.07
CA ALA A 214 -12.33 -0.44 -1.26
C ALA A 214 -11.46 -1.67 -0.92
N VAL A 215 -10.47 -1.50 -0.05
CA VAL A 215 -9.64 -2.60 0.49
C VAL A 215 -10.52 -3.62 1.23
N MET A 216 -11.38 -3.16 2.13
CA MET A 216 -12.28 -4.04 2.88
C MET A 216 -13.25 -4.77 1.95
N PHE A 217 -13.82 -4.08 0.96
CA PHE A 217 -14.69 -4.70 -0.04
C PHE A 217 -13.98 -5.83 -0.79
N ALA A 218 -12.76 -5.61 -1.24
CA ALA A 218 -11.98 -6.65 -1.93
C ALA A 218 -11.67 -7.85 -1.02
N TYR A 219 -11.28 -7.60 0.23
CA TYR A 219 -10.98 -8.65 1.19
C TYR A 219 -12.20 -9.49 1.56
N GLN A 220 -13.35 -8.86 1.79
CA GLN A 220 -14.58 -9.52 2.24
C GLN A 220 -15.23 -10.44 1.20
N GLN A 221 -14.75 -10.44 -0.04
CA GLN A 221 -15.24 -11.40 -1.03
C GLN A 221 -14.89 -12.84 -0.63
N PRO A 222 -15.70 -13.83 -1.02
CA PRO A 222 -15.36 -15.24 -0.83
C PRO A 222 -13.96 -15.56 -1.36
N GLN A 223 -13.22 -16.47 -0.70
CA GLN A 223 -11.82 -16.74 -1.03
C GLN A 223 -11.59 -17.17 -2.48
N ASN A 224 -12.58 -17.80 -3.12
CA ASN A 224 -12.55 -18.18 -4.52
C ASN A 224 -12.89 -17.03 -5.50
N VAL A 225 -13.16 -15.83 -5.00
CA VAL A 225 -13.40 -14.62 -5.80
C VAL A 225 -12.22 -13.68 -5.66
N CYS A 226 -11.48 -13.46 -6.71
CA CYS A 226 -10.39 -12.51 -6.75
C CYS A 226 -10.81 -11.25 -7.51
N ILE A 227 -10.99 -10.14 -6.81
CA ILE A 227 -11.04 -8.83 -7.45
C ILE A 227 -9.62 -8.48 -7.85
N ARG A 228 -9.34 -8.43 -9.15
CA ARG A 228 -7.97 -8.19 -9.64
C ARG A 228 -7.53 -6.76 -9.42
N GLU A 229 -8.46 -5.83 -9.64
CA GLU A 229 -8.18 -4.40 -9.52
C GLU A 229 -9.42 -3.60 -9.12
N ILE A 230 -9.21 -2.56 -8.30
CA ILE A 230 -10.17 -1.49 -8.07
C ILE A 230 -9.45 -0.17 -8.31
N ALA A 231 -9.86 0.55 -9.36
CA ALA A 231 -9.46 1.94 -9.56
C ALA A 231 -10.57 2.86 -9.05
N LEU A 232 -10.21 3.83 -8.21
CA LEU A 232 -11.15 4.80 -7.67
C LEU A 232 -10.51 6.19 -7.63
N ALA A 233 -11.28 7.20 -7.97
CA ALA A 233 -10.82 8.58 -8.04
C ALA A 233 -11.96 9.53 -7.69
N PRO A 234 -11.68 10.80 -7.32
CA PRO A 234 -12.71 11.82 -7.27
C PRO A 234 -13.49 11.86 -8.59
N THR A 235 -14.81 12.00 -8.51
CA THR A 235 -15.67 11.98 -9.71
C THR A 235 -15.27 13.01 -10.78
N LYS A 236 -14.72 14.14 -10.35
CA LYS A 236 -14.26 15.22 -11.25
C LYS A 236 -12.79 15.06 -11.67
N GLN A 237 -12.06 14.08 -11.14
CA GLN A 237 -10.69 13.85 -11.56
C GLN A 237 -10.68 13.38 -13.01
N GLN A 238 -10.10 14.18 -13.87
CA GLN A 238 -9.92 13.82 -15.29
C GLN A 238 -9.00 12.60 -15.40
N PRO A 239 -9.35 11.66 -16.29
CA PRO A 239 -8.54 10.46 -16.49
C PRO A 239 -7.19 10.79 -17.14
#